data_c660bcf70f0a8a94909d737b35222243
#
_entry.id   c660bcf70f0a8a94909d737b35222243
#
_cell.length_a   1.000
_cell.length_b   1.000
_cell.length_c   1.000
_cell.angle_alpha   90.00
_cell.angle_beta   90.00
_cell.angle_gamma   90.00
#
_symmetry.space_group_name_H-M   'P 1'
#
loop_
_entity.id
_entity.type
_entity.pdbx_description
1 polymer ?
#
loop_
_entity_poly.entity_id
_entity_poly.type
_entity_poly.pdbx_seq_one_letter_code
_entity_poly.pdbx_strand_id
1 'polypeptide(L)'
;WSDIRRYKGQGMIIVTGGAGFIGSNIVAGLNARGVTDILVVDDLTDGRKCLNLADLAFSDYMEYDELAAQMDAGAEFGDVAAIFHEGACSDTTEWDGRYVMARNFTYSKTLHRWATARGVPFLYASSASVYGMGPDFCERPAAERPLNMYAFSKCAFDQYVRAHPSSSQVAGLRYFNVYGPREAHKDKMASVARHFSAQVADEGHCRLFEGTDGYADGAQERDFIHVDDVVAVNLWLLDNPQVSGVFNCGTGRAQSFNDVANAVIDWHGRGEKRYIAFPEHLQGRYQSFTQADMAALRAAGYDAEFLSVEQGVPRYLDWLAERG
;
A
#
# COMPACT_ATOMS: atom_id res chain seq x y z
N TRP A 1 15.97 13.78 16.51
CA TRP A 1 15.96 13.41 17.95
C TRP A 1 14.95 14.21 18.77
N SER A 2 14.34 15.28 18.22
CA SER A 2 13.31 16.10 18.90
C SER A 2 11.89 15.50 18.84
N ASP A 3 11.60 14.59 17.91
CA ASP A 3 10.25 14.05 17.68
C ASP A 3 9.88 12.82 18.53
N ILE A 4 10.84 12.12 19.11
CA ILE A 4 10.59 10.91 19.93
C ILE A 4 9.71 11.21 21.18
N ARG A 5 9.66 12.46 21.64
CA ARG A 5 8.88 12.84 22.84
C ARG A 5 7.38 13.10 22.54
N ARG A 6 7.00 13.24 21.28
CA ARG A 6 5.65 13.71 20.90
C ARG A 6 4.57 12.62 21.07
N TYR A 7 4.97 11.34 20.99
CA TYR A 7 4.01 10.22 21.02
C TYR A 7 3.96 9.43 22.33
N LYS A 8 4.84 9.67 23.30
CA LYS A 8 4.75 9.06 24.63
C LYS A 8 3.53 9.58 25.38
N GLY A 9 2.44 8.79 25.43
CA GLY A 9 1.22 9.11 26.16
C GLY A 9 0.03 9.58 25.32
N GLN A 10 0.05 9.37 24.00
CA GLN A 10 -1.03 9.83 23.08
C GLN A 10 -2.07 8.75 22.73
N GLY A 11 -2.25 7.73 23.54
CA GLY A 11 -3.24 6.67 23.28
C GLY A 11 -2.77 5.60 22.30
N MET A 12 -3.55 4.54 22.17
CA MET A 12 -3.28 3.36 21.35
C MET A 12 -3.46 3.68 19.86
N ILE A 13 -2.63 3.13 19.00
CA ILE A 13 -2.81 3.18 17.54
C ILE A 13 -3.35 1.82 17.07
N ILE A 14 -4.44 1.83 16.29
CA ILE A 14 -4.97 0.62 15.65
C ILE A 14 -4.41 0.54 14.22
N VAL A 15 -3.80 -0.60 13.87
CA VAL A 15 -3.30 -0.86 12.51
C VAL A 15 -4.00 -2.11 11.97
N THR A 16 -4.99 -1.93 11.10
CA THR A 16 -5.63 -3.08 10.43
C THR A 16 -4.85 -3.47 9.18
N GLY A 17 -4.84 -4.75 8.84
CA GLY A 17 -3.89 -5.28 7.87
C GLY A 17 -2.45 -5.22 8.39
N GLY A 18 -2.30 -5.15 9.72
CA GLY A 18 -1.03 -4.91 10.39
C GLY A 18 -0.01 -6.03 10.27
N ALA A 19 -0.43 -7.24 9.91
CA ALA A 19 0.45 -8.35 9.55
C ALA A 19 0.71 -8.44 8.03
N GLY A 20 0.03 -7.60 7.23
CA GLY A 20 0.23 -7.50 5.78
C GLY A 20 1.47 -6.70 5.41
N PHE A 21 1.68 -6.50 4.11
CA PHE A 21 2.85 -5.83 3.56
C PHE A 21 2.99 -4.38 4.07
N ILE A 22 2.03 -3.50 3.75
CA ILE A 22 2.12 -2.08 4.10
C ILE A 22 1.89 -1.88 5.60
N GLY A 23 0.89 -2.55 6.19
CA GLY A 23 0.55 -2.40 7.60
C GLY A 23 1.69 -2.75 8.54
N SER A 24 2.43 -3.85 8.30
CA SER A 24 3.59 -4.21 9.11
C SER A 24 4.76 -3.23 8.99
N ASN A 25 4.94 -2.59 7.82
CA ASN A 25 5.91 -1.51 7.67
C ASN A 25 5.47 -0.23 8.38
N ILE A 26 4.16 0.06 8.46
CA ILE A 26 3.64 1.16 9.30
C ILE A 26 3.92 0.87 10.78
N VAL A 27 3.67 -0.37 11.25
CA VAL A 27 4.03 -0.78 12.62
C VAL A 27 5.52 -0.60 12.87
N ALA A 28 6.38 -1.04 11.93
CA ALA A 28 7.83 -0.83 12.03
C ALA A 28 8.21 0.66 12.11
N GLY A 29 7.58 1.51 11.29
CA GLY A 29 7.80 2.96 11.31
C GLY A 29 7.35 3.61 12.62
N LEU A 30 6.24 3.15 13.21
CA LEU A 30 5.77 3.56 14.53
C LEU A 30 6.74 3.12 15.62
N ASN A 31 7.25 1.87 15.55
CA ASN A 31 8.24 1.36 16.49
C ASN A 31 9.56 2.17 16.44
N ALA A 32 10.00 2.57 15.25
CA ALA A 32 11.17 3.43 15.07
C ALA A 32 10.99 4.81 15.74
N ARG A 33 9.73 5.26 15.94
CA ARG A 33 9.37 6.46 16.70
C ARG A 33 9.16 6.20 18.20
N GLY A 34 9.35 4.96 18.66
CA GLY A 34 9.17 4.55 20.06
C GLY A 34 7.71 4.30 20.45
N VAL A 35 6.78 4.20 19.47
CA VAL A 35 5.39 3.84 19.69
C VAL A 35 5.25 2.32 19.67
N THR A 36 4.80 1.75 20.79
CA THR A 36 4.58 0.30 20.95
C THR A 36 3.17 -0.03 21.46
N ASP A 37 2.40 0.98 21.86
CA ASP A 37 0.99 0.80 22.19
C ASP A 37 0.18 0.75 20.89
N ILE A 38 0.21 -0.41 20.25
CA ILE A 38 -0.36 -0.68 18.94
C ILE A 38 -1.25 -1.92 19.04
N LEU A 39 -2.51 -1.80 18.64
CA LEU A 39 -3.38 -2.93 18.36
C LEU A 39 -3.18 -3.33 16.90
N VAL A 40 -2.54 -4.48 16.68
CA VAL A 40 -2.44 -5.09 15.35
C VAL A 40 -3.72 -5.86 15.05
N VAL A 41 -4.35 -5.57 13.92
CA VAL A 41 -5.58 -6.26 13.48
C VAL A 41 -5.36 -6.86 12.11
N ASP A 42 -5.58 -8.18 11.98
CA ASP A 42 -5.41 -8.85 10.68
C ASP A 42 -6.26 -10.14 10.61
N ASP A 43 -6.07 -10.89 9.54
CA ASP A 43 -6.54 -12.25 9.32
C ASP A 43 -5.28 -13.13 9.17
N LEU A 44 -4.99 -13.95 10.16
CA LEU A 44 -3.83 -14.85 10.14
C LEU A 44 -4.16 -16.24 9.59
N THR A 45 -5.21 -16.40 8.79
CA THR A 45 -5.49 -17.64 8.05
C THR A 45 -4.26 -18.07 7.23
N ASP A 46 -3.55 -17.12 6.61
CA ASP A 46 -2.19 -17.36 6.11
C ASP A 46 -1.17 -17.09 7.22
N GLY A 47 -0.78 -18.13 7.95
CA GLY A 47 0.15 -18.04 9.08
C GLY A 47 1.53 -17.48 8.71
N ARG A 48 1.94 -17.46 7.42
CA ARG A 48 3.22 -16.86 6.98
C ARG A 48 3.31 -15.37 7.28
N LYS A 49 2.17 -14.69 7.43
CA LYS A 49 2.13 -13.28 7.85
C LYS A 49 2.76 -13.04 9.22
N CYS A 50 2.84 -14.05 10.09
CA CYS A 50 3.51 -13.89 11.38
C CYS A 50 4.97 -13.46 11.26
N LEU A 51 5.64 -13.81 10.15
CA LEU A 51 7.02 -13.40 9.88
C LEU A 51 7.16 -11.88 9.70
N ASN A 52 6.10 -11.19 9.30
CA ASN A 52 6.08 -9.74 9.18
C ASN A 52 5.99 -9.04 10.54
N LEU A 53 5.55 -9.75 11.57
CA LEU A 53 5.40 -9.22 12.94
C LEU A 53 6.50 -9.68 13.88
N ALA A 54 7.32 -10.67 13.49
CA ALA A 54 8.24 -11.37 14.39
C ALA A 54 9.31 -10.45 15.05
N ASP A 55 9.65 -9.34 14.42
CA ASP A 55 10.61 -8.34 14.89
C ASP A 55 9.97 -7.01 15.31
N LEU A 56 8.64 -6.98 15.47
CA LEU A 56 7.89 -5.78 15.79
C LEU A 56 7.33 -5.80 17.22
N ALA A 57 7.23 -4.62 17.81
CA ALA A 57 6.62 -4.43 19.12
C ALA A 57 5.19 -3.88 18.97
N PHE A 58 4.23 -4.55 19.57
CA PHE A 58 2.83 -4.13 19.64
C PHE A 58 2.24 -4.61 20.97
N SER A 59 1.15 -3.96 21.42
CA SER A 59 0.54 -4.25 22.73
C SER A 59 -0.49 -5.39 22.67
N ASP A 60 -1.18 -5.54 21.53
CA ASP A 60 -2.22 -6.56 21.38
C ASP A 60 -2.45 -6.94 19.91
N TYR A 61 -3.13 -8.08 19.71
CA TYR A 61 -3.56 -8.59 18.41
C TYR A 61 -5.05 -8.95 18.45
N MET A 62 -5.77 -8.64 17.37
CA MET A 62 -7.19 -9.00 17.24
C MET A 62 -7.49 -9.41 15.79
N GLU A 63 -8.38 -10.40 15.60
CA GLU A 63 -8.89 -10.73 14.27
C GLU A 63 -9.79 -9.60 13.74
N TYR A 64 -9.74 -9.37 12.42
CA TYR A 64 -10.45 -8.23 11.79
C TYR A 64 -11.98 -8.29 11.97
N ASP A 65 -12.56 -9.49 11.98
CA ASP A 65 -14.02 -9.70 12.17
C ASP A 65 -14.44 -9.45 13.62
N GLU A 66 -13.59 -9.79 14.58
CA GLU A 66 -13.79 -9.47 15.99
C GLU A 66 -13.79 -7.95 16.20
N LEU A 67 -12.80 -7.23 15.65
CA LEU A 67 -12.77 -5.77 15.71
C LEU A 67 -14.03 -5.17 15.09
N ALA A 68 -14.44 -5.64 13.92
CA ALA A 68 -15.64 -5.15 13.24
C ALA A 68 -16.90 -5.36 14.10
N ALA A 69 -17.08 -6.55 14.68
CA ALA A 69 -18.22 -6.87 15.52
C ALA A 69 -18.25 -6.00 16.79
N GLN A 70 -17.10 -5.81 17.42
CA GLN A 70 -17.00 -4.97 18.62
C GLN A 70 -17.29 -3.50 18.29
N MET A 71 -16.76 -2.95 17.18
CA MET A 71 -17.03 -1.58 16.77
C MET A 71 -18.50 -1.36 16.38
N ASP A 72 -19.13 -2.31 15.68
CA ASP A 72 -20.56 -2.24 15.34
C ASP A 72 -21.45 -2.33 16.60
N ALA A 73 -21.00 -3.04 17.63
CA ALA A 73 -21.66 -3.08 18.94
C ALA A 73 -21.40 -1.82 19.79
N GLY A 74 -20.58 -0.87 19.29
CA GLY A 74 -20.26 0.37 19.99
C GLY A 74 -19.22 0.23 21.10
N ALA A 75 -18.40 -0.82 21.08
CA ALA A 75 -17.34 -1.04 22.07
C ALA A 75 -16.35 0.13 22.12
N GLU A 76 -15.82 0.38 23.32
CA GLU A 76 -14.77 1.34 23.57
C GLU A 76 -13.42 0.62 23.65
N PHE A 77 -12.39 1.19 23.00
CA PHE A 77 -11.03 0.66 22.99
C PHE A 77 -10.07 1.56 23.82
N GLY A 78 -10.60 2.32 24.78
CA GLY A 78 -9.81 3.29 25.52
C GLY A 78 -9.50 4.54 24.69
N ASP A 79 -8.35 5.13 24.97
CA ASP A 79 -7.88 6.32 24.22
C ASP A 79 -7.20 5.86 22.93
N VAL A 80 -7.89 6.02 21.80
CA VAL A 80 -7.37 5.66 20.47
C VAL A 80 -6.86 6.93 19.78
N ALA A 81 -5.56 6.98 19.52
CA ALA A 81 -4.90 8.12 18.89
C ALA A 81 -5.13 8.21 17.38
N ALA A 82 -5.17 7.07 16.69
CA ALA A 82 -5.44 7.00 15.25
C ALA A 82 -5.75 5.57 14.80
N ILE A 83 -6.36 5.43 13.63
CA ILE A 83 -6.52 4.16 12.93
C ILE A 83 -5.80 4.25 11.58
N PHE A 84 -4.85 3.32 11.33
CA PHE A 84 -4.33 3.03 10.00
C PHE A 84 -5.07 1.81 9.46
N HIS A 85 -5.87 2.02 8.43
CA HIS A 85 -6.70 0.98 7.84
C HIS A 85 -6.11 0.48 6.52
N GLU A 86 -5.22 -0.52 6.61
CA GLU A 86 -4.59 -1.19 5.48
C GLU A 86 -5.24 -2.53 5.14
N GLY A 87 -6.10 -3.05 6.02
CA GLY A 87 -6.76 -4.35 5.89
C GLY A 87 -7.76 -4.39 4.74
N ALA A 88 -7.52 -5.27 3.77
CA ALA A 88 -8.41 -5.49 2.62
C ALA A 88 -8.11 -6.84 1.95
N CYS A 89 -9.07 -7.37 1.19
CA CYS A 89 -8.78 -8.31 0.12
C CYS A 89 -8.06 -7.54 -1.00
N SER A 90 -6.77 -7.81 -1.20
CA SER A 90 -5.93 -7.14 -2.21
C SER A 90 -5.77 -7.95 -3.50
N ASP A 91 -6.42 -9.10 -3.63
CA ASP A 91 -6.40 -9.92 -4.84
C ASP A 91 -7.21 -9.24 -5.94
N THR A 92 -6.53 -8.77 -6.97
CA THR A 92 -7.14 -8.11 -8.13
C THR A 92 -7.82 -9.08 -9.09
N THR A 93 -7.63 -10.39 -8.88
CA THR A 93 -8.24 -11.47 -9.67
C THR A 93 -9.48 -12.09 -9.01
N GLU A 94 -9.80 -11.68 -7.76
CA GLU A 94 -11.02 -12.13 -7.07
C GLU A 94 -12.26 -11.45 -7.67
N TRP A 95 -13.22 -12.27 -8.11
CA TRP A 95 -14.47 -11.82 -8.71
C TRP A 95 -15.72 -12.12 -7.88
N ASP A 96 -15.59 -12.75 -6.69
CA ASP A 96 -16.72 -12.78 -5.75
C ASP A 96 -16.97 -11.38 -5.19
N GLY A 97 -17.86 -10.66 -5.86
CA GLY A 97 -18.19 -9.29 -5.50
C GLY A 97 -18.77 -9.15 -4.10
N ARG A 98 -19.50 -10.17 -3.58
CA ARG A 98 -20.02 -10.15 -2.22
C ARG A 98 -18.88 -10.22 -1.21
N TYR A 99 -17.94 -11.12 -1.41
CA TYR A 99 -16.76 -11.28 -0.57
C TYR A 99 -15.89 -10.00 -0.58
N VAL A 100 -15.53 -9.49 -1.76
CA VAL A 100 -14.70 -8.29 -1.89
C VAL A 100 -15.38 -7.07 -1.26
N MET A 101 -16.70 -6.87 -1.49
CA MET A 101 -17.41 -5.73 -0.89
C MET A 101 -17.55 -5.86 0.62
N ALA A 102 -17.73 -7.06 1.16
CA ALA A 102 -17.75 -7.26 2.61
C ALA A 102 -16.41 -6.87 3.25
N ARG A 103 -15.29 -7.31 2.65
CA ARG A 103 -13.92 -7.09 3.16
C ARG A 103 -13.42 -5.66 2.93
N ASN A 104 -13.70 -5.06 1.79
CA ASN A 104 -13.09 -3.78 1.39
C ASN A 104 -14.00 -2.57 1.60
N PHE A 105 -15.31 -2.76 1.53
CA PHE A 105 -16.27 -1.66 1.63
C PHE A 105 -17.03 -1.66 2.95
N THR A 106 -17.68 -2.78 3.31
CA THR A 106 -18.50 -2.84 4.53
C THR A 106 -17.63 -2.73 5.77
N TYR A 107 -16.55 -3.49 5.84
CA TYR A 107 -15.57 -3.40 6.93
C TYR A 107 -14.99 -1.99 7.08
N SER A 108 -14.54 -1.38 5.98
CA SER A 108 -14.03 -0.01 6.01
C SER A 108 -15.06 1.02 6.51
N LYS A 109 -16.36 0.83 6.16
CA LYS A 109 -17.43 1.69 6.67
C LYS A 109 -17.62 1.56 8.18
N THR A 110 -17.55 0.35 8.72
CA THR A 110 -17.66 0.11 10.15
C THR A 110 -16.57 0.88 10.90
N LEU A 111 -15.33 0.74 10.48
CA LEU A 111 -14.20 1.44 11.10
C LEU A 111 -14.31 2.96 10.95
N HIS A 112 -14.64 3.43 9.75
CA HIS A 112 -14.82 4.87 9.48
C HIS A 112 -15.90 5.48 10.38
N ARG A 113 -17.07 4.83 10.50
CA ARG A 113 -18.17 5.31 11.34
C ARG A 113 -17.76 5.36 12.80
N TRP A 114 -17.11 4.30 13.29
CA TRP A 114 -16.65 4.23 14.67
C TRP A 114 -15.63 5.34 14.96
N ALA A 115 -14.65 5.53 14.09
CA ALA A 115 -13.60 6.55 14.22
C ALA A 115 -14.17 7.96 14.19
N THR A 116 -14.96 8.29 13.16
CA THR A 116 -15.50 9.65 12.97
C THR A 116 -16.49 10.05 14.07
N ALA A 117 -17.29 9.10 14.60
CA ALA A 117 -18.18 9.36 15.72
C ALA A 117 -17.43 9.71 17.03
N ARG A 118 -16.15 9.34 17.14
CA ARG A 118 -15.30 9.56 18.32
C ARG A 118 -14.22 10.63 18.10
N GLY A 119 -14.17 11.24 16.92
CA GLY A 119 -13.14 12.23 16.58
C GLY A 119 -11.75 11.62 16.36
N VAL A 120 -11.66 10.29 16.15
CA VAL A 120 -10.40 9.57 15.94
C VAL A 120 -9.95 9.76 14.49
N PRO A 121 -8.69 10.15 14.22
CA PRO A 121 -8.09 10.18 12.90
C PRO A 121 -8.17 8.81 12.20
N PHE A 122 -8.62 8.82 10.94
CA PHE A 122 -8.79 7.61 10.14
C PHE A 122 -8.02 7.73 8.82
N LEU A 123 -6.89 7.01 8.74
CA LEU A 123 -6.03 6.95 7.56
C LEU A 123 -6.26 5.62 6.88
N TYR A 124 -6.53 5.60 5.55
CA TYR A 124 -6.92 4.36 4.90
C TYR A 124 -6.27 4.14 3.53
N ALA A 125 -6.06 2.86 3.22
CA ALA A 125 -5.56 2.41 1.93
C ALA A 125 -6.64 2.47 0.85
N SER A 126 -6.47 3.36 -0.12
CA SER A 126 -7.09 3.29 -1.44
C SER A 126 -6.07 2.73 -2.45
N SER A 127 -6.31 2.87 -3.74
CA SER A 127 -5.47 2.27 -4.77
C SER A 127 -5.52 3.05 -6.08
N ALA A 128 -4.39 3.16 -6.77
CA ALA A 128 -4.33 3.67 -8.14
C ALA A 128 -5.11 2.83 -9.15
N SER A 129 -5.46 1.58 -8.81
CA SER A 129 -6.34 0.74 -9.65
C SER A 129 -7.72 1.37 -9.90
N VAL A 130 -8.15 2.33 -9.08
CA VAL A 130 -9.40 3.07 -9.28
C VAL A 130 -9.43 3.86 -10.60
N TYR A 131 -8.26 4.20 -11.15
CA TYR A 131 -8.14 4.94 -12.42
C TYR A 131 -8.28 4.05 -13.67
N GLY A 132 -8.30 2.73 -13.51
CA GLY A 132 -8.37 1.79 -14.65
C GLY A 132 -7.19 1.94 -15.59
N MET A 133 -7.45 2.11 -16.89
CA MET A 133 -6.41 2.23 -17.92
C MET A 133 -5.79 3.64 -18.03
N GLY A 134 -6.25 4.60 -17.19
CA GLY A 134 -5.84 5.99 -17.36
C GLY A 134 -6.51 6.68 -18.57
N PRO A 135 -5.91 7.68 -19.19
CA PRO A 135 -4.56 8.26 -18.96
C PRO A 135 -4.48 9.28 -17.82
N ASP A 136 -5.61 9.64 -17.19
CA ASP A 136 -5.68 10.66 -16.14
C ASP A 136 -5.60 9.99 -14.75
N PHE A 137 -4.56 10.29 -13.99
CA PHE A 137 -4.28 9.72 -12.66
C PHE A 137 -4.37 10.78 -11.56
N CYS A 138 -5.30 11.72 -11.67
CA CYS A 138 -5.57 12.72 -10.65
C CYS A 138 -6.78 12.35 -9.78
N GLU A 139 -6.88 12.91 -8.56
CA GLU A 139 -7.88 12.54 -7.55
C GLU A 139 -9.29 13.11 -7.83
N ARG A 140 -9.67 13.24 -9.09
CA ARG A 140 -10.98 13.71 -9.51
C ARG A 140 -11.93 12.53 -9.81
N PRO A 141 -13.22 12.61 -9.42
CA PRO A 141 -14.19 11.55 -9.73
C PRO A 141 -14.27 11.20 -11.21
N ALA A 142 -14.07 12.18 -12.11
CA ALA A 142 -14.11 11.96 -13.55
C ALA A 142 -12.96 11.07 -14.08
N ALA A 143 -11.86 10.93 -13.32
CA ALA A 143 -10.74 10.05 -13.65
C ALA A 143 -10.95 8.60 -13.16
N GLU A 144 -11.96 8.35 -12.32
CA GLU A 144 -12.20 7.03 -11.71
C GLU A 144 -12.92 6.10 -12.70
N ARG A 145 -12.26 4.99 -13.08
CA ARG A 145 -12.77 4.00 -14.05
C ARG A 145 -12.32 2.58 -13.66
N PRO A 146 -12.76 2.05 -12.49
CA PRO A 146 -12.32 0.75 -11.99
C PRO A 146 -12.68 -0.38 -12.95
N LEU A 147 -11.75 -1.33 -13.15
CA LEU A 147 -11.89 -2.42 -14.14
C LEU A 147 -12.10 -3.80 -13.50
N ASN A 148 -11.99 -3.94 -12.19
CA ASN A 148 -12.20 -5.19 -11.47
C ASN A 148 -12.87 -4.93 -10.11
N MET A 149 -13.27 -5.99 -9.42
CA MET A 149 -13.98 -5.88 -8.14
C MET A 149 -13.12 -5.23 -7.05
N TYR A 150 -11.83 -5.51 -7.00
CA TYR A 150 -10.92 -4.84 -6.07
C TYR A 150 -10.93 -3.32 -6.28
N ALA A 151 -10.65 -2.88 -7.51
CA ALA A 151 -10.62 -1.46 -7.86
C ALA A 151 -11.98 -0.78 -7.59
N PHE A 152 -13.08 -1.46 -7.94
CA PHE A 152 -14.43 -0.97 -7.67
C PHE A 152 -14.68 -0.78 -6.18
N SER A 153 -14.27 -1.75 -5.34
CA SER A 153 -14.47 -1.67 -3.90
C SER A 153 -13.74 -0.48 -3.26
N LYS A 154 -12.51 -0.20 -3.71
CA LYS A 154 -11.72 0.97 -3.27
C LYS A 154 -12.33 2.27 -3.75
N CYS A 155 -12.74 2.34 -5.03
CA CYS A 155 -13.44 3.49 -5.59
C CYS A 155 -14.76 3.77 -4.84
N ALA A 156 -15.55 2.75 -4.57
CA ALA A 156 -16.81 2.88 -3.82
C ALA A 156 -16.57 3.41 -2.39
N PHE A 157 -15.47 3.02 -1.75
CA PHE A 157 -15.15 3.54 -0.43
C PHE A 157 -14.66 5.00 -0.49
N ASP A 158 -13.84 5.38 -1.48
CA ASP A 158 -13.49 6.79 -1.72
C ASP A 158 -14.76 7.65 -1.95
N GLN A 159 -15.73 7.15 -2.71
CA GLN A 159 -17.02 7.82 -2.92
C GLN A 159 -17.83 7.94 -1.62
N TYR A 160 -17.84 6.88 -0.82
CA TYR A 160 -18.50 6.88 0.49
C TYR A 160 -17.91 7.96 1.41
N VAL A 161 -16.57 8.03 1.51
CA VAL A 161 -15.87 9.05 2.33
C VAL A 161 -16.22 10.47 1.85
N ARG A 162 -16.20 10.72 0.54
CA ARG A 162 -16.60 12.03 -0.02
C ARG A 162 -18.05 12.40 0.30
N ALA A 163 -18.94 11.43 0.36
CA ALA A 163 -20.35 11.64 0.67
C ALA A 163 -20.63 11.80 2.19
N HIS A 164 -19.66 11.46 3.05
CA HIS A 164 -19.78 11.50 4.51
C HIS A 164 -18.64 12.30 5.14
N PRO A 165 -18.63 13.63 4.94
CA PRO A 165 -17.59 14.48 5.52
C PRO A 165 -17.58 14.40 7.04
N SER A 166 -16.39 14.48 7.64
CA SER A 166 -16.17 14.42 9.08
C SER A 166 -15.39 15.65 9.55
N SER A 167 -15.59 16.02 10.82
CA SER A 167 -14.75 17.03 11.50
C SER A 167 -13.41 16.45 11.98
N SER A 168 -13.30 15.14 12.15
CA SER A 168 -12.03 14.47 12.40
C SER A 168 -11.30 14.21 11.08
N GLN A 169 -9.98 14.02 11.18
CA GLN A 169 -9.17 13.67 10.01
C GLN A 169 -9.66 12.38 9.37
N VAL A 170 -9.91 12.44 8.06
CA VAL A 170 -10.08 11.26 7.21
C VAL A 170 -9.21 11.45 5.97
N ALA A 171 -8.18 10.61 5.82
CA ALA A 171 -7.27 10.69 4.68
C ALA A 171 -7.09 9.32 4.02
N GLY A 172 -7.35 9.25 2.71
CA GLY A 172 -7.17 8.08 1.88
C GLY A 172 -5.94 8.21 0.99
N LEU A 173 -5.16 7.15 0.87
CA LEU A 173 -3.98 7.09 0.03
C LEU A 173 -4.19 6.10 -1.13
N ARG A 174 -4.21 6.61 -2.36
CA ARG A 174 -4.22 5.80 -3.58
C ARG A 174 -2.80 5.32 -3.86
N TYR A 175 -2.45 4.16 -3.33
CA TYR A 175 -1.14 3.56 -3.54
C TYR A 175 -0.95 3.16 -4.99
N PHE A 176 0.20 3.55 -5.55
CA PHE A 176 0.66 3.09 -6.85
C PHE A 176 1.40 1.75 -6.72
N ASN A 177 2.43 1.47 -7.49
CA ASN A 177 3.09 0.17 -7.48
C ASN A 177 4.09 0.07 -6.32
N VAL A 178 3.59 -0.26 -5.13
CA VAL A 178 4.41 -0.38 -3.92
C VAL A 178 5.27 -1.64 -3.95
N TYR A 179 6.55 -1.51 -3.59
CA TYR A 179 7.48 -2.63 -3.42
C TYR A 179 8.34 -2.42 -2.18
N GLY A 180 8.94 -3.50 -1.65
CA GLY A 180 9.87 -3.40 -0.54
C GLY A 180 9.74 -4.51 0.50
N PRO A 181 10.36 -4.33 1.69
CA PRO A 181 10.34 -5.26 2.80
C PRO A 181 8.96 -5.82 3.16
N ARG A 182 8.91 -7.10 3.64
CA ARG A 182 7.71 -7.74 4.22
C ARG A 182 6.60 -8.11 3.23
N GLU A 183 6.88 -8.17 1.93
CA GLU A 183 5.88 -8.58 0.92
C GLU A 183 5.90 -10.09 0.57
N ALA A 184 6.75 -10.89 1.21
CA ALA A 184 6.99 -12.29 0.84
C ALA A 184 5.74 -13.19 0.82
N HIS A 185 4.80 -12.97 1.74
CA HIS A 185 3.55 -13.71 1.85
C HIS A 185 2.60 -13.48 0.66
N LYS A 186 2.83 -12.44 -0.14
CA LYS A 186 1.98 -12.11 -1.30
C LYS A 186 2.20 -13.06 -2.50
N ASP A 187 3.20 -13.92 -2.45
CA ASP A 187 3.51 -14.89 -3.51
C ASP A 187 3.48 -14.24 -4.91
N LYS A 188 2.55 -14.68 -5.78
CA LYS A 188 2.40 -14.15 -7.15
C LYS A 188 2.07 -12.67 -7.23
N MET A 189 1.49 -12.11 -6.15
CA MET A 189 1.13 -10.68 -6.06
C MET A 189 2.25 -9.83 -5.46
N ALA A 190 3.42 -10.42 -5.15
CA ALA A 190 4.59 -9.67 -4.74
C ALA A 190 5.12 -8.81 -5.89
N SER A 191 5.94 -7.81 -5.57
CA SER A 191 6.46 -6.86 -6.55
C SER A 191 7.36 -7.52 -7.60
N VAL A 192 7.45 -6.88 -8.77
CA VAL A 192 8.33 -7.30 -9.83
C VAL A 192 9.80 -7.28 -9.40
N ALA A 193 10.22 -6.38 -8.50
CA ALA A 193 11.57 -6.34 -7.96
C ALA A 193 11.93 -7.65 -7.23
N ARG A 194 10.99 -8.16 -6.39
CA ARG A 194 11.16 -9.45 -5.73
C ARG A 194 11.23 -10.61 -6.72
N HIS A 195 10.32 -10.64 -7.68
CA HIS A 195 10.30 -11.71 -8.69
C HIS A 195 11.57 -11.72 -9.53
N PHE A 196 12.05 -10.57 -9.98
CA PHE A 196 13.29 -10.48 -10.75
C PHE A 196 14.51 -10.89 -9.94
N SER A 197 14.58 -10.49 -8.65
CA SER A 197 15.68 -10.91 -7.78
C SER A 197 15.72 -12.45 -7.60
N ALA A 198 14.57 -13.08 -7.35
CA ALA A 198 14.49 -14.54 -7.27
C ALA A 198 14.88 -15.20 -8.60
N GLN A 199 14.40 -14.70 -9.74
CA GLN A 199 14.76 -15.24 -11.06
C GLN A 199 16.25 -15.09 -11.37
N VAL A 200 16.90 -13.98 -11.02
CA VAL A 200 18.35 -13.81 -11.18
C VAL A 200 19.12 -14.77 -10.30
N ALA A 201 18.68 -14.96 -9.05
CA ALA A 201 19.31 -15.90 -8.12
C ALA A 201 19.24 -17.34 -8.63
N ASP A 202 18.08 -17.78 -9.08
CA ASP A 202 17.78 -19.17 -9.45
C ASP A 202 18.15 -19.50 -10.89
N GLU A 203 17.88 -18.58 -11.84
CA GLU A 203 17.95 -18.84 -13.28
C GLU A 203 18.99 -17.96 -14.00
N GLY A 204 19.53 -16.93 -13.35
CA GLY A 204 20.50 -16.01 -13.94
C GLY A 204 19.90 -14.99 -14.90
N HIS A 205 18.58 -14.80 -14.93
CA HIS A 205 17.95 -13.83 -15.83
C HIS A 205 16.61 -13.31 -15.29
N CYS A 206 16.24 -12.09 -15.68
CA CYS A 206 14.91 -11.51 -15.46
C CYS A 206 14.01 -11.80 -16.68
N ARG A 207 12.78 -12.25 -16.46
CA ARG A 207 11.78 -12.42 -17.53
C ARG A 207 10.88 -11.18 -17.62
N LEU A 208 10.99 -10.45 -18.71
CA LEU A 208 10.18 -9.28 -19.02
C LEU A 208 9.23 -9.61 -20.18
N PHE A 209 8.10 -8.93 -20.25
CA PHE A 209 7.20 -9.07 -21.39
C PHE A 209 7.74 -8.32 -22.61
N GLU A 210 7.53 -8.90 -23.80
CA GLU A 210 7.66 -8.21 -25.06
C GLU A 210 6.76 -6.98 -25.13
N GLY A 211 7.03 -6.10 -26.07
CA GLY A 211 6.30 -4.85 -26.24
C GLY A 211 4.82 -5.04 -26.55
N THR A 212 4.00 -4.16 -26.00
CA THR A 212 2.56 -4.06 -26.27
C THR A 212 2.11 -2.60 -26.16
N ASP A 213 0.97 -2.25 -26.73
CA ASP A 213 0.38 -0.90 -26.66
C ASP A 213 1.34 0.22 -27.13
N GLY A 214 2.22 -0.08 -28.08
CA GLY A 214 3.21 0.87 -28.61
C GLY A 214 4.51 0.99 -27.82
N TYR A 215 4.66 0.24 -26.72
CA TYR A 215 5.92 0.14 -25.98
C TYR A 215 6.83 -0.93 -26.58
N ALA A 216 8.15 -0.70 -26.50
CA ALA A 216 9.16 -1.71 -26.80
C ALA A 216 9.21 -2.78 -25.69
N ASP A 217 10.02 -3.81 -25.88
CA ASP A 217 10.21 -4.91 -24.95
C ASP A 217 10.62 -4.44 -23.54
N GLY A 218 9.84 -4.77 -22.53
CA GLY A 218 10.07 -4.37 -21.15
C GLY A 218 9.95 -2.88 -20.86
N ALA A 219 9.53 -2.07 -21.85
CA ALA A 219 9.44 -0.62 -21.74
C ALA A 219 8.09 -0.10 -21.22
N GLN A 220 7.15 -0.97 -20.90
CA GLN A 220 5.94 -0.56 -20.16
C GLN A 220 6.35 0.09 -18.85
N GLU A 221 5.62 1.11 -18.42
CA GLU A 221 6.03 1.97 -17.31
C GLU A 221 5.03 1.95 -16.15
N ARG A 222 5.55 2.03 -14.93
CA ARG A 222 4.76 2.18 -13.71
C ARG A 222 5.38 3.23 -12.80
N ASP A 223 4.54 3.84 -12.00
CA ASP A 223 5.00 4.58 -10.84
C ASP A 223 5.31 3.59 -9.72
N PHE A 224 6.58 3.21 -9.60
CA PHE A 224 7.08 2.33 -8.55
C PHE A 224 7.46 3.15 -7.32
N ILE A 225 6.85 2.85 -6.18
CA ILE A 225 7.12 3.53 -4.91
C ILE A 225 7.64 2.54 -3.86
N HIS A 226 8.75 2.90 -3.19
CA HIS A 226 9.27 2.09 -2.09
C HIS A 226 8.36 2.18 -0.87
N VAL A 227 8.21 1.07 -0.13
CA VAL A 227 7.30 1.03 1.03
C VAL A 227 7.70 1.99 2.15
N ASP A 228 9.00 2.31 2.30
CA ASP A 228 9.44 3.32 3.27
C ASP A 228 8.86 4.71 2.97
N ASP A 229 8.73 5.06 1.69
CA ASP A 229 8.11 6.31 1.27
C ASP A 229 6.60 6.31 1.56
N VAL A 230 5.94 5.17 1.35
CA VAL A 230 4.53 4.98 1.73
C VAL A 230 4.34 5.17 3.24
N VAL A 231 5.22 4.57 4.05
CA VAL A 231 5.23 4.74 5.51
C VAL A 231 5.47 6.20 5.88
N ALA A 232 6.42 6.87 5.21
CA ALA A 232 6.71 8.29 5.48
C ALA A 232 5.49 9.18 5.24
N VAL A 233 4.72 8.96 4.16
CA VAL A 233 3.47 9.70 3.87
C VAL A 233 2.42 9.41 4.95
N ASN A 234 2.22 8.15 5.34
CA ASN A 234 1.27 7.77 6.39
C ASN A 234 1.60 8.44 7.73
N LEU A 235 2.87 8.39 8.14
CA LEU A 235 3.31 8.99 9.39
C LEU A 235 3.29 10.52 9.33
N TRP A 236 3.52 11.12 8.17
CA TRP A 236 3.34 12.56 7.99
C TRP A 236 1.86 12.96 8.13
N LEU A 237 0.92 12.19 7.59
CA LEU A 237 -0.52 12.43 7.81
C LEU A 237 -0.89 12.32 9.29
N LEU A 238 -0.35 11.35 10.02
CA LEU A 238 -0.54 11.25 11.48
C LEU A 238 -0.04 12.51 12.20
N ASP A 239 1.09 13.09 11.75
CA ASP A 239 1.66 14.31 12.31
C ASP A 239 0.90 15.58 11.91
N ASN A 240 0.04 15.51 10.88
CA ASN A 240 -0.70 16.62 10.31
C ASN A 240 -2.23 16.36 10.32
N PRO A 241 -2.86 16.26 11.51
CA PRO A 241 -4.26 15.85 11.64
C PRO A 241 -5.27 16.83 11.02
N GLN A 242 -4.83 18.01 10.59
CA GLN A 242 -5.63 18.97 9.84
C GLN A 242 -5.76 18.61 8.36
N VAL A 243 -4.96 17.67 7.86
CA VAL A 243 -4.97 17.26 6.45
C VAL A 243 -5.98 16.13 6.26
N SER A 244 -7.00 16.37 5.46
CA SER A 244 -8.03 15.38 5.09
C SER A 244 -8.23 15.38 3.58
N GLY A 245 -8.63 14.24 3.03
CA GLY A 245 -8.90 14.09 1.59
C GLY A 245 -8.43 12.75 1.06
N VAL A 246 -8.49 12.61 -0.26
CA VAL A 246 -7.93 11.45 -0.97
C VAL A 246 -6.73 11.93 -1.76
N PHE A 247 -5.59 11.26 -1.60
CA PHE A 247 -4.32 11.65 -2.20
C PHE A 247 -3.69 10.47 -2.93
N ASN A 248 -3.04 10.74 -4.05
CA ASN A 248 -2.15 9.79 -4.67
C ASN A 248 -0.92 9.57 -3.79
N CYS A 249 -0.48 8.32 -3.71
CA CYS A 249 0.77 7.92 -3.06
C CYS A 249 1.60 7.12 -4.05
N GLY A 250 2.35 7.84 -4.85
CA GLY A 250 3.33 7.42 -5.83
C GLY A 250 4.53 8.34 -5.78
N THR A 251 5.46 8.21 -6.70
CA THR A 251 6.64 9.08 -6.79
C THR A 251 6.41 10.27 -7.73
N GLY A 252 5.39 10.20 -8.57
CA GLY A 252 5.18 11.14 -9.69
C GLY A 252 6.12 10.89 -10.86
N ARG A 253 6.83 9.75 -10.87
CA ARG A 253 7.73 9.32 -11.95
C ARG A 253 7.37 7.94 -12.43
N ALA A 254 7.07 7.81 -13.71
CA ALA A 254 6.95 6.52 -14.34
C ALA A 254 8.36 5.99 -14.68
N GLN A 255 8.63 4.72 -14.34
CA GLN A 255 9.85 4.01 -14.68
C GLN A 255 9.50 2.66 -15.32
N SER A 256 10.37 2.18 -16.22
CA SER A 256 10.10 0.97 -16.97
C SER A 256 10.38 -0.30 -16.16
N PHE A 257 9.80 -1.42 -16.59
CA PHE A 257 10.20 -2.74 -16.05
C PHE A 257 11.67 -3.04 -16.37
N ASN A 258 12.20 -2.47 -17.46
CA ASN A 258 13.64 -2.55 -17.75
C ASN A 258 14.49 -1.86 -16.68
N ASP A 259 14.05 -0.73 -16.12
CA ASP A 259 14.77 -0.02 -15.05
C ASP A 259 14.82 -0.87 -13.78
N VAL A 260 13.69 -1.50 -13.42
CA VAL A 260 13.65 -2.44 -12.28
C VAL A 260 14.58 -3.64 -12.51
N ALA A 261 14.57 -4.22 -13.72
CA ALA A 261 15.44 -5.34 -14.06
C ALA A 261 16.92 -4.96 -14.02
N ASN A 262 17.27 -3.75 -14.53
CA ASN A 262 18.63 -3.23 -14.48
C ASN A 262 19.10 -3.09 -13.01
N ALA A 263 18.30 -2.44 -12.16
CA ALA A 263 18.64 -2.25 -10.75
C ALA A 263 18.84 -3.59 -10.01
N VAL A 264 18.04 -4.61 -10.32
CA VAL A 264 18.19 -5.96 -9.76
C VAL A 264 19.46 -6.63 -10.27
N ILE A 265 19.72 -6.60 -11.59
CA ILE A 265 20.91 -7.21 -12.21
C ILE A 265 22.20 -6.56 -11.67
N ASP A 266 22.19 -5.22 -11.58
CA ASP A 266 23.34 -4.46 -11.07
C ASP A 266 23.63 -4.83 -9.60
N TRP A 267 22.60 -4.97 -8.77
CA TRP A 267 22.76 -5.40 -7.37
C TRP A 267 23.34 -6.81 -7.26
N HIS A 268 22.85 -7.77 -8.07
CA HIS A 268 23.39 -9.14 -8.09
C HIS A 268 24.80 -9.23 -8.70
N GLY A 269 25.26 -8.19 -9.42
CA GLY A 269 26.51 -8.20 -10.19
C GLY A 269 26.54 -9.25 -11.30
N ARG A 270 25.39 -9.82 -11.66
CA ARG A 270 25.21 -10.87 -12.67
C ARG A 270 23.77 -10.92 -13.16
N GLY A 271 23.56 -11.55 -14.29
CA GLY A 271 22.22 -11.79 -14.86
C GLY A 271 22.03 -11.08 -16.19
N GLU A 272 20.96 -11.41 -16.87
CA GLU A 272 20.55 -10.82 -18.15
C GLU A 272 19.03 -10.61 -18.19
N LYS A 273 18.57 -9.78 -19.13
CA LYS A 273 17.14 -9.64 -19.43
C LYS A 273 16.75 -10.64 -20.52
N ARG A 274 15.63 -11.35 -20.32
CA ARG A 274 15.00 -12.18 -21.34
C ARG A 274 13.58 -11.72 -21.57
N TYR A 275 13.26 -11.46 -22.83
CA TYR A 275 11.92 -11.06 -23.21
C TYR A 275 11.10 -12.28 -23.58
N ILE A 276 9.87 -12.35 -23.04
CA ILE A 276 8.92 -13.44 -23.24
C ILE A 276 7.64 -12.90 -23.86
N ALA A 277 6.94 -13.72 -24.66
CA ALA A 277 5.72 -13.30 -25.31
C ALA A 277 4.72 -12.69 -24.33
N PHE A 278 4.09 -11.58 -24.72
CA PHE A 278 3.08 -10.94 -23.91
C PHE A 278 1.85 -11.85 -23.76
N PRO A 279 1.39 -12.14 -22.53
CA PRO A 279 0.29 -13.09 -22.31
C PRO A 279 -1.03 -12.63 -22.95
N GLU A 280 -1.63 -13.48 -23.77
CA GLU A 280 -2.88 -13.17 -24.49
C GLU A 280 -4.02 -12.73 -23.56
N HIS A 281 -4.15 -13.37 -22.38
CA HIS A 281 -5.21 -13.05 -21.42
C HIS A 281 -5.10 -11.65 -20.79
N LEU A 282 -3.94 -10.99 -20.91
CA LEU A 282 -3.70 -9.63 -20.43
C LEU A 282 -3.96 -8.56 -21.51
N GLN A 283 -4.09 -8.95 -22.79
CA GLN A 283 -4.32 -7.99 -23.88
C GLN A 283 -5.60 -7.17 -23.63
N GLY A 284 -5.49 -5.85 -23.79
CA GLY A 284 -6.59 -4.89 -23.56
C GLY A 284 -7.03 -4.72 -22.10
N ARG A 285 -6.35 -5.37 -21.15
CA ARG A 285 -6.62 -5.26 -19.69
C ARG A 285 -5.40 -4.89 -18.88
N TYR A 286 -4.25 -4.82 -19.52
CA TYR A 286 -2.97 -4.52 -18.88
C TYR A 286 -2.74 -3.02 -18.90
N GLN A 287 -2.50 -2.42 -17.74
CA GLN A 287 -2.09 -1.02 -17.67
C GLN A 287 -0.65 -0.92 -18.18
N SER A 288 -0.42 -0.35 -19.36
CA SER A 288 0.93 -0.18 -19.90
C SER A 288 1.64 1.05 -19.35
N PHE A 289 0.90 1.94 -18.69
CA PHE A 289 1.41 3.17 -18.07
C PHE A 289 0.66 3.52 -16.79
N THR A 290 1.40 3.93 -15.75
CA THR A 290 0.84 4.63 -14.58
C THR A 290 1.84 5.67 -14.08
N GLN A 291 1.35 6.86 -13.72
CA GLN A 291 2.12 7.92 -13.08
C GLN A 291 1.21 8.74 -12.18
N ALA A 292 1.55 8.86 -10.90
CA ALA A 292 0.78 9.65 -9.95
C ALA A 292 0.84 11.15 -10.28
N ASP A 293 -0.30 11.81 -10.31
CA ASP A 293 -0.34 13.26 -10.15
C ASP A 293 -0.16 13.57 -8.66
N MET A 294 0.97 14.17 -8.30
CA MET A 294 1.33 14.45 -6.91
C MET A 294 0.89 15.84 -6.45
N ALA A 295 0.20 16.61 -7.29
CA ALA A 295 -0.12 18.02 -7.03
C ALA A 295 -0.94 18.18 -5.72
N ALA A 296 -1.92 17.31 -5.47
CA ALA A 296 -2.77 17.40 -4.29
C ALA A 296 -1.98 17.14 -2.98
N LEU A 297 -1.13 16.11 -2.94
CA LEU A 297 -0.30 15.79 -1.77
C LEU A 297 0.75 16.89 -1.52
N ARG A 298 1.36 17.42 -2.57
CA ARG A 298 2.29 18.55 -2.48
C ARG A 298 1.60 19.84 -1.98
N ALA A 299 0.42 20.14 -2.49
CA ALA A 299 -0.37 21.28 -2.03
C ALA A 299 -0.83 21.15 -0.56
N ALA A 300 -1.01 19.91 -0.08
CA ALA A 300 -1.29 19.64 1.34
C ALA A 300 -0.07 19.86 2.25
N GLY A 301 1.15 19.99 1.69
CA GLY A 301 2.38 20.32 2.41
C GLY A 301 3.39 19.18 2.56
N TYR A 302 3.16 18.03 1.91
CA TYR A 302 4.18 16.97 1.87
C TYR A 302 5.23 17.29 0.81
N ASP A 303 6.45 17.61 1.22
CA ASP A 303 7.54 18.09 0.34
C ASP A 303 8.74 17.13 0.26
N ALA A 304 8.74 16.02 1.02
CA ALA A 304 9.84 15.06 1.00
C ALA A 304 10.00 14.40 -0.39
N GLU A 305 11.25 14.14 -0.76
CA GLU A 305 11.59 13.42 -1.96
C GLU A 305 11.30 11.92 -1.81
N PHE A 306 10.96 11.28 -2.92
CA PHE A 306 10.73 9.84 -3.01
C PHE A 306 11.92 9.13 -3.65
N LEU A 307 12.18 7.91 -3.21
CA LEU A 307 13.22 7.06 -3.78
C LEU A 307 12.91 6.73 -5.26
N SER A 308 13.94 6.76 -6.10
CA SER A 308 13.85 6.18 -7.45
C SER A 308 13.98 4.66 -7.40
N VAL A 309 13.71 3.97 -8.51
CA VAL A 309 13.93 2.52 -8.65
C VAL A 309 15.39 2.18 -8.37
N GLU A 310 16.34 2.99 -8.87
CA GLU A 310 17.78 2.78 -8.69
C GLU A 310 18.23 2.93 -7.23
N GLN A 311 17.48 3.67 -6.42
CA GLN A 311 17.74 3.84 -4.99
C GLN A 311 17.00 2.81 -4.13
N GLY A 312 15.73 2.58 -4.44
CA GLY A 312 14.86 1.75 -3.62
C GLY A 312 15.05 0.25 -3.83
N VAL A 313 15.31 -0.20 -5.08
CA VAL A 313 15.50 -1.64 -5.36
C VAL A 313 16.74 -2.19 -4.64
N PRO A 314 17.93 -1.60 -4.73
CA PRO A 314 19.08 -2.07 -3.96
C PRO A 314 18.81 -2.10 -2.46
N ARG A 315 18.20 -1.07 -1.90
CA ARG A 315 17.82 -1.01 -0.47
C ARG A 315 16.91 -2.17 -0.06
N TYR A 316 15.96 -2.53 -0.91
CA TYR A 316 15.08 -3.66 -0.67
C TYR A 316 15.84 -5.00 -0.73
N LEU A 317 16.74 -5.16 -1.70
CA LEU A 317 17.51 -6.38 -1.87
C LEU A 317 18.54 -6.58 -0.74
N ASP A 318 19.13 -5.50 -0.24
CA ASP A 318 19.99 -5.52 0.97
C ASP A 318 19.19 -6.07 2.16
N TRP A 319 17.97 -5.56 2.38
CA TRP A 319 17.09 -6.05 3.45
C TRP A 319 16.74 -7.54 3.30
N LEU A 320 16.51 -8.02 2.06
CA LEU A 320 16.27 -9.43 1.80
C LEU A 320 17.51 -10.29 2.11
N ALA A 321 18.70 -9.82 1.74
CA ALA A 321 19.95 -10.53 1.96
C ALA A 321 20.32 -10.65 3.46
N GLU A 322 19.95 -9.67 4.27
CA GLU A 322 20.17 -9.69 5.73
C GLU A 322 19.27 -10.70 6.46
N ARG A 323 18.19 -11.17 5.84
CA ARG A 323 17.15 -11.99 6.48
C ARG A 323 16.95 -13.36 5.84
N GLY A 324 17.64 -13.65 4.76
CA GLY A 324 17.70 -14.96 4.11
C GLY A 324 18.86 -15.76 4.63
#